data_7ce1b7b488579e8c5e7b9b446653283d
#
_entry.id   7ce1b7b488579e8c5e7b9b446653283d
#
_cell.length_a   1.000
_cell.length_b   1.000
_cell.length_c   1.000
_cell.angle_alpha   90.00
_cell.angle_beta   90.00
_cell.angle_gamma   90.00
#
_symmetry.space_group_name_H-M   'P 1'
#
loop_
_entity.id
_entity.type
_entity.pdbx_description
1 polymer ?
#
loop_
_entity_poly.entity_id
_entity_poly.type
_entity_poly.pdbx_seq_one_letter_code
_entity_poly.pdbx_strand_id
1 'polypeptide(L)'
;MEKYSRKYRAIVKRPDESFGHMTNISITLENLQKLVGGYIEIVNLDPIKKGLVLICNEEGKNLKLPYNMPHPLWPDDDFIVGEIVLLGADGEDLTDVPIEFASWKEIIKKIKEVKE
;
A
#
# COMPACT_ATOMS: atom_id res chain seq x y z
N MET A 1 16.46 -20.46 -1.07
CA MET A 1 15.19 -21.15 -1.04
C MET A 1 14.25 -20.56 -0.01
N GLU A 2 14.71 -20.51 1.22
CA GLU A 2 13.83 -20.03 2.28
C GLU A 2 13.36 -18.61 2.06
N LYS A 3 14.21 -17.76 1.52
CA LYS A 3 13.82 -16.37 1.35
C LYS A 3 12.60 -16.24 0.40
N TYR A 4 12.40 -17.20 -0.49
CA TYR A 4 11.27 -17.12 -1.41
C TYR A 4 9.98 -17.60 -0.77
N SER A 5 10.08 -18.40 0.29
CA SER A 5 8.89 -18.86 0.99
C SER A 5 8.63 -18.04 2.25
N ARG A 6 9.55 -17.12 2.59
CA ARG A 6 9.38 -16.28 3.76
C ARG A 6 8.24 -15.29 3.55
N LYS A 7 7.44 -15.12 4.58
CA LYS A 7 6.33 -14.17 4.56
C LYS A 7 6.68 -12.94 5.34
N TYR A 8 6.14 -11.82 4.90
CA TYR A 8 6.37 -10.53 5.54
C TYR A 8 5.03 -9.93 5.93
N ARG A 9 5.03 -9.21 7.04
CA ARG A 9 3.82 -8.58 7.53
C ARG A 9 3.50 -7.37 6.65
N ALA A 10 2.26 -7.29 6.20
CA ALA A 10 1.82 -6.24 5.27
C ALA A 10 0.40 -5.82 5.64
N ILE A 11 0.03 -4.65 5.15
CA ILE A 11 -1.36 -4.21 5.18
C ILE A 11 -1.83 -4.18 3.73
N VAL A 12 -2.90 -4.92 3.45
CA VAL A 12 -3.51 -4.94 2.12
C VAL A 12 -4.84 -4.24 2.21
N LYS A 13 -5.12 -3.35 1.25
CA LYS A 13 -6.40 -2.65 1.25
C LYS A 13 -7.01 -2.72 -0.14
N ARG A 14 -8.18 -3.34 -0.21
CA ARG A 14 -8.97 -3.36 -1.43
C ARG A 14 -9.84 -2.13 -1.50
N PRO A 15 -10.30 -1.76 -2.69
CA PRO A 15 -11.18 -0.59 -2.82
C PRO A 15 -12.44 -0.66 -1.96
N ASP A 16 -12.96 -1.86 -1.71
CA ASP A 16 -14.20 -2.01 -0.94
C ASP A 16 -13.97 -2.10 0.57
N GLU A 17 -12.72 -2.01 1.01
CA GLU A 17 -12.41 -2.01 2.44
C GLU A 17 -12.19 -0.60 2.93
N SER A 18 -12.69 -0.30 4.13
CA SER A 18 -12.49 1.04 4.70
C SER A 18 -11.03 1.28 5.08
N PHE A 19 -10.38 0.29 5.66
CA PHE A 19 -9.02 0.45 6.19
C PHE A 19 -8.05 -0.62 5.71
N GLY A 20 -8.56 -1.71 5.15
CA GLY A 20 -7.72 -2.84 4.80
C GLY A 20 -7.57 -3.82 5.95
N HIS A 21 -6.57 -4.67 5.85
CA HIS A 21 -6.36 -5.70 6.85
C HIS A 21 -4.89 -6.10 6.88
N MET A 22 -4.44 -6.56 8.05
CA MET A 22 -3.09 -7.11 8.20
C MET A 22 -3.05 -8.51 7.64
N THR A 23 -1.94 -8.83 6.99
CA THR A 23 -1.75 -10.19 6.47
C THR A 23 -0.26 -10.41 6.27
N ASN A 24 0.11 -11.64 5.96
CA ASN A 24 1.49 -12.00 5.66
C ASN A 24 1.56 -12.41 4.20
N ILE A 25 2.51 -11.84 3.47
CA ILE A 25 2.64 -12.10 2.04
C ILE A 25 4.07 -12.41 1.66
N SER A 26 4.23 -13.11 0.55
CA SER A 26 5.55 -13.26 -0.07
C SER A 26 5.86 -12.00 -0.85
N ILE A 27 7.08 -11.50 -0.69
CA ILE A 27 7.50 -10.28 -1.38
C ILE A 27 8.30 -10.63 -2.62
N THR A 28 7.67 -11.36 -3.53
CA THR A 28 8.25 -11.57 -4.85
C THR A 28 7.56 -10.60 -5.80
N LEU A 29 8.29 -10.20 -6.84
CA LEU A 29 7.69 -9.31 -7.84
C LEU A 29 6.43 -9.93 -8.41
N GLU A 30 6.48 -11.23 -8.67
CA GLU A 30 5.32 -11.92 -9.23
C GLU A 30 4.10 -11.82 -8.32
N ASN A 31 4.31 -12.02 -7.01
CA ASN A 31 3.18 -11.98 -6.09
C ASN A 31 2.63 -10.56 -5.95
N LEU A 32 3.52 -9.57 -5.90
CA LEU A 32 3.08 -8.18 -5.79
C LEU A 32 2.30 -7.77 -7.04
N GLN A 33 2.78 -8.17 -8.21
CA GLN A 33 2.06 -7.87 -9.43
C GLN A 33 0.69 -8.54 -9.46
N LYS A 34 0.61 -9.75 -8.93
CA LYS A 34 -0.67 -10.44 -8.87
C LYS A 34 -1.63 -9.72 -7.95
N LEU A 35 -1.14 -9.22 -6.81
CA LEU A 35 -1.98 -8.52 -5.85
C LEU A 35 -2.55 -7.23 -6.42
N VAL A 36 -1.73 -6.46 -7.13
CA VAL A 36 -2.21 -5.17 -7.65
C VAL A 36 -2.75 -5.27 -9.07
N GLY A 37 -2.61 -6.42 -9.71
CA GLY A 37 -3.20 -6.64 -11.02
C GLY A 37 -2.41 -6.12 -12.19
N GLY A 38 -1.08 -5.94 -12.04
CA GLY A 38 -0.24 -5.45 -13.13
C GLY A 38 1.09 -4.99 -12.61
N TYR A 39 1.77 -4.18 -13.41
CA TYR A 39 3.07 -3.64 -13.02
C TYR A 39 2.93 -2.80 -11.75
N ILE A 40 3.94 -2.88 -10.89
CA ILE A 40 3.86 -2.19 -9.60
C ILE A 40 4.51 -0.81 -9.68
N GLU A 41 3.97 0.10 -8.89
CA GLU A 41 4.57 1.39 -8.59
C GLU A 41 4.76 1.44 -7.08
N ILE A 42 5.93 1.92 -6.65
CA ILE A 42 6.23 2.05 -5.23
C ILE A 42 6.18 3.51 -4.87
N VAL A 43 5.28 3.85 -3.96
CA VAL A 43 5.11 5.23 -3.48
C VAL A 43 5.78 5.33 -2.13
N ASN A 44 6.73 6.23 -2.00
CA ASN A 44 7.47 6.45 -0.76
C ASN A 44 6.61 7.27 0.20
N LEU A 45 6.34 6.72 1.38
CA LEU A 45 5.52 7.40 2.38
C LEU A 45 6.35 7.77 3.62
N ASP A 46 7.67 7.99 3.45
CA ASP A 46 8.53 8.41 4.55
C ASP A 46 7.97 9.57 5.37
N PRO A 47 7.37 10.60 4.74
CA PRO A 47 6.83 11.70 5.55
C PRO A 47 5.78 11.28 6.57
N ILE A 48 5.11 10.16 6.32
CA ILE A 48 4.12 9.64 7.28
C ILE A 48 4.79 8.77 8.31
N LYS A 49 5.64 7.86 7.85
CA LYS A 49 6.37 6.96 8.73
C LYS A 49 7.62 6.52 8.00
N LYS A 50 8.77 6.71 8.61
CA LYS A 50 10.04 6.36 7.97
C LYS A 50 10.03 4.90 7.54
N GLY A 51 10.41 4.67 6.30
CA GLY A 51 10.49 3.33 5.73
C GLY A 51 9.18 2.79 5.21
N LEU A 52 8.09 3.54 5.32
CA LEU A 52 6.79 3.07 4.84
C LEU A 52 6.69 3.27 3.33
N VAL A 53 6.22 2.24 2.63
CA VAL A 53 5.95 2.36 1.19
C VAL A 53 4.59 1.78 0.88
N LEU A 54 3.99 2.31 -0.16
CA LEU A 54 2.69 1.85 -0.67
C LEU A 54 2.92 1.33 -2.08
N ILE A 55 2.45 0.13 -2.35
CA ILE A 55 2.61 -0.51 -3.65
C ILE A 55 1.25 -0.55 -4.32
N CYS A 56 1.18 -0.04 -5.55
CA CYS A 56 -0.06 0.02 -6.29
C CYS A 56 0.21 -0.32 -7.76
N ASN A 57 -0.86 -0.37 -8.55
CA ASN A 57 -0.74 -0.65 -9.98
C ASN A 57 -0.27 0.60 -10.69
N GLU A 58 0.83 0.48 -11.44
CA GLU A 58 1.43 1.62 -12.13
C GLU A 58 0.48 2.26 -13.12
N GLU A 59 -0.39 1.46 -13.73
CA GLU A 59 -1.30 1.94 -14.75
C GLU A 59 -2.76 1.91 -14.32
N GLY A 60 -2.99 1.90 -12.99
CA GLY A 60 -4.33 1.72 -12.47
C GLY A 60 -5.34 2.71 -13.00
N LYS A 61 -4.95 3.99 -13.09
CA LYS A 61 -5.88 5.00 -13.58
C LYS A 61 -6.20 4.81 -15.05
N ASN A 62 -5.20 4.46 -15.85
CA ASN A 62 -5.43 4.17 -17.28
C ASN A 62 -6.32 2.96 -17.46
N LEU A 63 -6.20 1.98 -16.58
CA LEU A 63 -7.02 0.79 -16.61
C LEU A 63 -8.38 1.00 -15.96
N LYS A 64 -8.60 2.18 -15.38
CA LYS A 64 -9.86 2.55 -14.73
C LYS A 64 -10.21 1.60 -13.59
N LEU A 65 -9.20 1.23 -12.80
CA LEU A 65 -9.44 0.41 -11.63
C LEU A 65 -10.26 1.18 -10.61
N PRO A 66 -11.00 0.49 -9.74
CA PRO A 66 -11.86 1.17 -8.77
C PRO A 66 -11.08 2.08 -7.83
N TYR A 67 -11.70 3.19 -7.46
CA TYR A 67 -11.13 4.12 -6.48
C TYR A 67 -10.87 3.41 -5.17
N ASN A 68 -9.71 3.66 -4.56
CA ASN A 68 -9.35 3.08 -3.28
C ASN A 68 -9.37 4.12 -2.16
N MET A 69 -8.55 5.16 -2.28
CA MET A 69 -8.43 6.14 -1.21
C MET A 69 -7.73 7.39 -1.73
N PRO A 70 -7.84 8.51 -1.00
CA PRO A 70 -7.03 9.69 -1.35
C PRO A 70 -5.55 9.34 -1.23
N HIS A 71 -4.72 10.00 -2.03
CA HIS A 71 -3.28 9.81 -1.92
C HIS A 71 -2.84 10.24 -0.52
N PRO A 72 -2.11 9.39 0.22
CA PRO A 72 -1.78 9.72 1.61
C PRO A 72 -0.98 11.01 1.79
N LEU A 73 -0.15 11.37 0.81
CA LEU A 73 0.66 12.60 0.88
C LEU A 73 -0.03 13.80 0.24
N TRP A 74 -0.91 13.56 -0.73
CA TRP A 74 -1.55 14.63 -1.49
C TRP A 74 -3.04 14.39 -1.56
N PRO A 75 -3.73 14.36 -0.41
CA PRO A 75 -5.14 13.90 -0.41
C PRO A 75 -6.09 14.81 -1.16
N ASP A 76 -5.75 16.08 -1.32
CA ASP A 76 -6.61 17.01 -2.06
C ASP A 76 -6.34 17.00 -3.56
N ASP A 77 -5.19 16.46 -3.97
CA ASP A 77 -4.76 16.59 -5.36
C ASP A 77 -4.66 15.27 -6.10
N ASP A 78 -4.66 14.14 -5.40
CA ASP A 78 -4.44 12.86 -6.04
C ASP A 78 -5.15 11.77 -5.27
N PHE A 79 -5.29 10.61 -5.90
CA PHE A 79 -5.96 9.46 -5.29
C PHE A 79 -5.33 8.19 -5.82
N ILE A 80 -5.59 7.10 -5.10
CA ILE A 80 -5.06 5.78 -5.43
C ILE A 80 -6.22 4.89 -5.86
N VAL A 81 -5.99 4.05 -6.86
CA VAL A 81 -7.01 3.13 -7.37
C VAL A 81 -6.49 1.70 -7.32
N GLY A 82 -7.41 0.74 -7.28
CA GLY A 82 -7.07 -0.67 -7.25
C GLY A 82 -6.62 -1.13 -5.88
N GLU A 83 -6.25 -2.39 -5.81
CA GLU A 83 -5.76 -2.99 -4.56
C GLU A 83 -4.36 -2.49 -4.26
N ILE A 84 -4.09 -2.18 -2.99
CA ILE A 84 -2.79 -1.67 -2.59
C ILE A 84 -2.20 -2.51 -1.47
N VAL A 85 -0.87 -2.43 -1.35
CA VAL A 85 -0.13 -3.16 -0.34
C VAL A 85 0.81 -2.20 0.36
N LEU A 86 0.81 -2.20 1.69
CA LEU A 86 1.73 -1.40 2.48
C LEU A 86 2.80 -2.31 3.03
N LEU A 87 4.04 -1.92 2.82
CA LEU A 87 5.21 -2.64 3.29
C LEU A 87 6.23 -1.66 3.82
N GLY A 88 7.36 -2.17 4.26
CA GLY A 88 8.50 -1.35 4.62
C GLY A 88 9.56 -1.41 3.54
N ALA A 89 10.47 -0.46 3.58
CA ALA A 89 11.65 -0.46 2.72
C ALA A 89 12.88 -0.20 3.56
N ASP A 90 13.92 -1.00 3.32
CA ASP A 90 15.20 -0.86 4.00
C ASP A 90 16.26 -0.91 2.91
N GLY A 91 16.70 0.28 2.48
CA GLY A 91 17.54 0.35 1.30
C GLY A 91 16.75 -0.07 0.08
N GLU A 92 17.27 -1.08 -0.62
CA GLU A 92 16.58 -1.58 -1.81
C GLU A 92 15.69 -2.78 -1.52
N ASP A 93 15.63 -3.21 -0.27
CA ASP A 93 14.86 -4.38 0.11
C ASP A 93 13.51 -3.99 0.68
N LEU A 94 12.48 -4.75 0.33
CA LEU A 94 11.19 -4.62 0.97
C LEU A 94 11.17 -5.50 2.21
N THR A 95 10.44 -5.05 3.23
CA THR A 95 10.42 -5.73 4.50
C THR A 95 9.05 -5.54 5.15
N ASP A 96 8.92 -5.99 6.41
CA ASP A 96 7.68 -5.86 7.17
C ASP A 96 7.21 -4.41 7.17
N VAL A 97 5.88 -4.23 7.14
CA VAL A 97 5.31 -2.90 7.25
C VAL A 97 5.70 -2.31 8.61
N PRO A 98 6.23 -1.07 8.62
CA PRO A 98 6.76 -0.49 9.86
C PRO A 98 5.71 0.27 10.69
N ILE A 99 4.45 0.10 10.40
CA ILE A 99 3.39 0.83 11.07
C ILE A 99 2.36 -0.14 11.61
N GLU A 100 1.80 0.19 12.78
CA GLU A 100 0.73 -0.59 13.38
C GLU A 100 -0.56 -0.36 12.60
N PHE A 101 -1.40 -1.39 12.57
CA PHE A 101 -2.67 -1.26 11.85
C PHE A 101 -3.54 -0.15 12.44
N ALA A 102 -3.55 -0.04 13.77
CA ALA A 102 -4.32 1.02 14.43
C ALA A 102 -3.86 2.40 13.98
N SER A 103 -2.54 2.59 13.85
CA SER A 103 -2.01 3.87 13.38
C SER A 103 -2.40 4.14 11.93
N TRP A 104 -2.38 3.10 11.10
CA TRP A 104 -2.77 3.25 9.71
C TRP A 104 -4.24 3.66 9.59
N LYS A 105 -5.11 3.08 10.44
CA LYS A 105 -6.51 3.46 10.45
C LYS A 105 -6.68 4.94 10.79
N GLU A 106 -5.90 5.43 11.75
CA GLU A 106 -5.98 6.84 12.13
C GLU A 106 -5.54 7.74 10.98
N ILE A 107 -4.53 7.32 10.23
CA ILE A 107 -4.08 8.08 9.08
C ILE A 107 -5.21 8.20 8.05
N ILE A 108 -5.88 7.09 7.77
CA ILE A 108 -6.98 7.11 6.80
C ILE A 108 -8.09 8.03 7.28
N LYS A 109 -8.43 7.96 8.57
CA LYS A 109 -9.49 8.81 9.12
C LYS A 109 -9.13 10.29 8.96
N LYS A 110 -7.89 10.65 9.26
CA LYS A 110 -7.44 12.03 9.12
C LYS A 110 -7.52 12.51 7.69
N ILE A 111 -7.06 11.68 6.76
CA ILE A 111 -7.07 12.04 5.35
C ILE A 111 -8.49 12.32 4.90
N LYS A 112 -9.44 11.47 5.31
CA LYS A 112 -10.82 11.64 4.90
C LYS A 112 -11.45 12.87 5.54
N GLU A 113 -11.09 13.16 6.78
CA GLU A 113 -11.61 14.35 7.45
C GLU A 113 -11.14 15.62 6.75
N VAL A 114 -9.87 15.63 6.33
CA VAL A 114 -9.31 16.79 5.65
C VAL A 114 -10.04 17.04 4.33
N LYS A 115 -10.42 15.97 3.65
CA LYS A 115 -11.12 16.09 2.38
C LYS A 115 -12.50 16.68 2.52
N GLU A 116 -13.07 16.52 3.68
CA GLU A 116 -14.40 17.05 3.93
C GLU A 116 -14.36 18.53 4.28
#